data_406539c67e90b4ab03a787dbc9868209
#
_entry.id   406539c67e90b4ab03a787dbc9868209
#
_cell.length_a   1.000
_cell.length_b   1.000
_cell.length_c   1.000
_cell.angle_alpha   90.00
_cell.angle_beta   90.00
_cell.angle_gamma   90.00
#
_symmetry.space_group_name_H-M   'P 1'
#
loop_
_entity.id
_entity.type
_entity.pdbx_description
1 polymer ?
#
loop_
_entity_poly.entity_id
_entity_poly.type
_entity_poly.pdbx_seq_one_letter_code
_entity_poly.pdbx_strand_id
1 'polypeptide(L)'
;MTDERKDQLTAEAYGLIEGRNAVIEALRTEASIDKIFIQKGEVDKTLGHIASKARAAGIVVVEADRRKLDNMSRTHAHQGVIALAAVREYVSVEDILADAAAKNEKPLLVVCDEISDPHNLGAIIRTAYCAGAHGVIIPKRRSAGLTSVVAKTSAGAVSHMK
;
A
#
# COMPACT_ATOMS: atom_id res chain seq x y z
N MET A 1 -10.37 -12.45 -16.99
CA MET A 1 -10.69 -12.22 -15.56
C MET A 1 -11.55 -10.97 -15.51
N THR A 2 -12.76 -11.03 -14.97
CA THR A 2 -13.67 -9.88 -14.90
C THR A 2 -13.11 -8.83 -13.94
N ASP A 3 -13.40 -7.54 -14.18
CA ASP A 3 -12.93 -6.44 -13.32
C ASP A 3 -13.39 -6.62 -11.87
N GLU A 4 -14.59 -7.14 -11.64
CA GLU A 4 -15.13 -7.46 -10.30
C GLU A 4 -14.26 -8.45 -9.54
N ARG A 5 -13.81 -9.52 -10.18
CA ARG A 5 -12.93 -10.52 -9.57
C ARG A 5 -11.55 -9.93 -9.24
N LYS A 6 -11.07 -8.99 -10.05
CA LYS A 6 -9.81 -8.29 -9.81
C LYS A 6 -9.90 -7.35 -8.61
N ASP A 7 -11.03 -6.65 -8.47
CA ASP A 7 -11.27 -5.74 -7.33
C ASP A 7 -11.40 -6.53 -6.01
N GLN A 8 -12.09 -7.68 -6.02
CA GLN A 8 -12.20 -8.58 -4.86
C GLN A 8 -10.84 -9.16 -4.46
N LEU A 9 -10.03 -9.66 -5.39
CA LEU A 9 -8.69 -10.16 -5.12
C LEU A 9 -7.78 -9.06 -4.55
N THR A 10 -7.92 -7.83 -5.04
CA THR A 10 -7.21 -6.68 -4.48
C THR A 10 -7.63 -6.44 -3.03
N ALA A 11 -8.93 -6.43 -2.77
CA ALA A 11 -9.48 -6.23 -1.44
C ALA A 11 -9.05 -7.34 -0.44
N GLU A 12 -8.95 -8.59 -0.91
CA GLU A 12 -8.49 -9.72 -0.09
C GLU A 12 -7.00 -9.64 0.25
N ALA A 13 -6.20 -9.08 -0.66
CA ALA A 13 -4.75 -8.97 -0.51
C ALA A 13 -4.31 -7.88 0.47
N TYR A 14 -5.14 -6.84 0.68
CA TYR A 14 -4.88 -5.73 1.59
C TYR A 14 -5.74 -5.80 2.85
N GLY A 15 -5.27 -5.15 3.91
CA GLY A 15 -6.15 -4.74 5.00
C GLY A 15 -7.09 -3.63 4.51
N LEU A 16 -8.42 -3.87 4.56
CA LEU A 16 -9.39 -2.85 4.17
C LEU A 16 -9.77 -1.99 5.36
N ILE A 17 -9.76 -0.68 5.15
CA ILE A 17 -10.31 0.31 6.06
C ILE A 17 -11.47 0.98 5.33
N GLU A 18 -12.71 0.70 5.76
CA GLU A 18 -13.93 1.12 5.09
C GLU A 18 -14.68 2.18 5.90
N GLY A 19 -15.22 3.17 5.19
CA GLY A 19 -16.00 4.23 5.79
C GLY A 19 -15.20 5.45 6.23
N ARG A 20 -15.91 6.59 6.29
CA ARG A 20 -15.30 7.92 6.47
C ARG A 20 -14.55 8.05 7.79
N ASN A 21 -15.18 7.66 8.89
CA ASN A 21 -14.57 7.79 10.21
C ASN A 21 -13.33 6.92 10.38
N ALA A 22 -13.39 5.67 9.89
CA ALA A 22 -12.26 4.75 9.96
C ALA A 22 -11.06 5.25 9.14
N VAL A 23 -11.31 5.78 7.93
CA VAL A 23 -10.25 6.35 7.09
C VAL A 23 -9.67 7.64 7.68
N ILE A 24 -10.51 8.52 8.26
CA ILE A 24 -10.04 9.73 8.95
C ILE A 24 -9.14 9.34 10.13
N GLU A 25 -9.55 8.35 10.91
CA GLU A 25 -8.77 7.87 12.05
C GLU A 25 -7.44 7.25 11.61
N ALA A 26 -7.45 6.43 10.56
CA ALA A 26 -6.23 5.87 9.98
C ALA A 26 -5.25 6.96 9.50
N LEU A 27 -5.78 8.02 8.87
CA LEU A 27 -4.96 9.19 8.48
C LEU A 27 -4.46 10.01 9.67
N ARG A 28 -5.18 9.99 10.80
CA ARG A 28 -4.78 10.68 12.04
C ARG A 28 -3.68 9.94 12.77
N THR A 29 -3.76 8.62 12.79
CA THR A 29 -2.79 7.72 13.45
C THR A 29 -1.59 7.36 12.57
N GLU A 30 -1.48 7.99 11.40
CA GLU A 30 -0.39 7.74 10.44
C GLU A 30 -0.27 6.26 10.05
N ALA A 31 -1.40 5.55 10.01
CA ALA A 31 -1.42 4.16 9.57
C ALA A 31 -0.82 4.00 8.16
N SER A 32 -0.09 2.92 7.94
CA SER A 32 0.49 2.62 6.63
C SER A 32 -0.59 2.35 5.57
N ILE A 33 -0.94 3.38 4.84
CA ILE A 33 -1.94 3.33 3.76
C ILE A 33 -1.23 3.38 2.42
N ASP A 34 -1.44 2.36 1.61
CA ASP A 34 -0.94 2.27 0.25
C ASP A 34 -1.72 3.19 -0.70
N LYS A 35 -3.05 3.15 -0.57
CA LYS A 35 -3.94 3.78 -1.54
C LYS A 35 -5.31 4.04 -0.93
N ILE A 36 -5.94 5.14 -1.33
CA ILE A 36 -7.32 5.46 -0.94
C ILE A 36 -8.16 5.57 -2.21
N PHE A 37 -9.28 4.84 -2.24
CA PHE A 37 -10.31 4.96 -3.26
C PHE A 37 -11.42 5.85 -2.75
N ILE A 38 -11.80 6.86 -3.54
CA ILE A 38 -12.87 7.81 -3.22
C ILE A 38 -13.89 7.80 -4.34
N GLN A 39 -15.16 7.82 -3.99
CA GLN A 39 -16.27 7.83 -4.92
C GLN A 39 -16.21 9.08 -5.82
N LYS A 40 -16.27 8.86 -7.13
CA LYS A 40 -16.30 9.92 -8.15
C LYS A 40 -17.66 10.61 -8.18
N GLY A 41 -17.65 11.93 -8.35
CA GLY A 41 -18.87 12.73 -8.66
C GLY A 41 -19.69 13.15 -7.47
N GLU A 42 -19.39 12.74 -6.25
CA GLU A 42 -20.07 13.20 -5.05
C GLU A 42 -19.32 14.40 -4.46
N VAL A 43 -19.95 15.59 -4.49
CA VAL A 43 -19.40 16.79 -3.86
C VAL A 43 -19.72 16.76 -2.36
N ASP A 44 -18.98 15.92 -1.65
CA ASP A 44 -19.08 15.79 -0.21
C ASP A 44 -17.86 16.45 0.46
N LYS A 45 -18.10 17.39 1.36
CA LYS A 45 -17.04 18.09 2.09
C LYS A 45 -16.12 17.14 2.85
N THR A 46 -16.67 16.05 3.40
CA THR A 46 -15.91 15.06 4.16
C THR A 46 -14.97 14.25 3.25
N LEU A 47 -15.47 13.80 2.10
CA LEU A 47 -14.63 13.08 1.13
C LEU A 47 -13.55 14.01 0.54
N GLY A 48 -13.88 15.27 0.28
CA GLY A 48 -12.91 16.29 -0.14
C GLY A 48 -11.80 16.51 0.92
N HIS A 49 -12.17 16.57 2.20
CA HIS A 49 -11.22 16.69 3.30
C HIS A 49 -10.30 15.47 3.39
N ILE A 50 -10.86 14.26 3.31
CA ILE A 50 -10.08 12.99 3.29
C ILE A 50 -9.08 13.00 2.13
N ALA A 51 -9.54 13.36 0.91
CA ALA A 51 -8.68 13.42 -0.26
C ALA A 51 -7.52 14.41 -0.10
N SER A 52 -7.82 15.61 0.43
CA SER A 52 -6.81 16.65 0.67
C SER A 52 -5.76 16.18 1.69
N LYS A 53 -6.21 15.64 2.83
CA LYS A 53 -5.33 15.15 3.89
C LYS A 53 -4.46 13.98 3.40
N ALA A 54 -5.04 13.04 2.65
CA ALA A 54 -4.31 11.92 2.08
C ALA A 54 -3.22 12.37 1.09
N ARG A 55 -3.54 13.33 0.20
CA ARG A 55 -2.57 13.88 -0.74
C ARG A 55 -1.43 14.62 -0.02
N ALA A 56 -1.75 15.38 1.04
CA ALA A 56 -0.75 16.05 1.87
C ALA A 56 0.20 15.07 2.56
N ALA A 57 -0.31 13.89 2.95
CA ALA A 57 0.50 12.78 3.49
C ALA A 57 1.22 11.95 2.40
N GLY A 58 1.12 12.35 1.12
CA GLY A 58 1.77 11.64 0.01
C GLY A 58 1.12 10.29 -0.36
N ILE A 59 -0.11 10.04 0.12
CA ILE A 59 -0.87 8.82 -0.17
C ILE A 59 -1.55 8.95 -1.53
N VAL A 60 -1.53 7.87 -2.32
CA VAL A 60 -2.18 7.83 -3.63
C VAL A 60 -3.70 7.81 -3.47
N VAL A 61 -4.39 8.84 -4.01
CA VAL A 61 -5.85 8.91 -4.04
C VAL A 61 -6.33 8.58 -5.45
N VAL A 62 -7.23 7.60 -5.57
CA VAL A 62 -7.83 7.13 -6.82
C VAL A 62 -9.33 7.39 -6.77
N GLU A 63 -9.84 8.09 -7.78
CA GLU A 63 -11.28 8.21 -7.97
C GLU A 63 -11.84 6.91 -8.56
N ALA A 64 -12.91 6.41 -7.96
CA ALA A 64 -13.58 5.18 -8.37
C ALA A 64 -15.09 5.39 -8.45
N ASP A 65 -15.75 4.69 -9.34
CA ASP A 65 -17.20 4.64 -9.34
C ASP A 65 -17.72 3.83 -8.15
N ARG A 66 -19.00 4.00 -7.84
CA ARG A 66 -19.64 3.34 -6.70
C ARG A 66 -19.59 1.82 -6.84
N ARG A 67 -19.81 1.30 -8.05
CA ARG A 67 -19.78 -0.16 -8.31
C ARG A 67 -18.42 -0.78 -7.95
N LYS A 68 -17.33 -0.07 -8.26
CA LYS A 68 -15.98 -0.52 -7.88
C LYS A 68 -15.80 -0.58 -6.36
N LEU A 69 -16.28 0.43 -5.64
CA LEU A 69 -16.24 0.45 -4.18
C LEU A 69 -17.12 -0.66 -3.58
N ASP A 70 -18.32 -0.87 -4.11
CA ASP A 70 -19.22 -1.95 -3.70
C ASP A 70 -18.56 -3.33 -3.89
N ASN A 71 -17.84 -3.54 -5.00
CA ASN A 71 -17.12 -4.79 -5.30
C ASN A 71 -15.91 -5.03 -4.37
N MET A 72 -15.27 -3.97 -3.93
CA MET A 72 -14.12 -4.05 -3.00
C MET A 72 -14.58 -4.19 -1.55
N SER A 73 -15.72 -3.63 -1.19
CA SER A 73 -16.22 -3.57 0.17
C SER A 73 -16.61 -4.94 0.71
N ARG A 74 -16.20 -5.23 1.94
CA ARG A 74 -16.61 -6.44 2.67
C ARG A 74 -17.89 -6.23 3.48
N THR A 75 -18.09 -4.99 3.94
CA THR A 75 -19.19 -4.63 4.86
C THR A 75 -20.35 -3.96 4.15
N HIS A 76 -20.18 -3.55 2.89
CA HIS A 76 -21.08 -2.70 2.11
C HIS A 76 -21.40 -1.35 2.78
N ALA A 77 -20.58 -0.94 3.77
CA ALA A 77 -20.72 0.29 4.54
C ALA A 77 -19.58 1.29 4.25
N HIS A 78 -19.01 1.27 3.05
CA HIS A 78 -17.83 2.08 2.68
C HIS A 78 -18.08 3.60 2.66
N GLN A 79 -19.32 4.07 2.59
CA GLN A 79 -19.68 5.51 2.63
C GLN A 79 -18.90 6.38 1.60
N GLY A 80 -18.59 5.81 0.43
CA GLY A 80 -17.85 6.48 -0.64
C GLY A 80 -16.34 6.50 -0.48
N VAL A 81 -15.74 5.78 0.49
CA VAL A 81 -14.30 5.72 0.68
C VAL A 81 -13.83 4.36 1.20
N ILE A 82 -12.73 3.87 0.63
CA ILE A 82 -12.01 2.67 1.07
C ILE A 82 -10.51 2.97 1.02
N ALA A 83 -9.79 2.68 2.11
CA ALA A 83 -8.34 2.70 2.12
C ALA A 83 -7.78 1.27 2.14
N LEU A 84 -6.67 1.07 1.42
CA LEU A 84 -5.90 -0.16 1.41
C LEU A 84 -4.70 0.03 2.35
N ALA A 85 -4.70 -0.73 3.44
CA ALA A 85 -3.59 -0.72 4.39
C ALA A 85 -2.49 -1.68 3.94
N ALA A 86 -1.24 -1.24 3.98
CA ALA A 86 -0.08 -2.09 3.75
C ALA A 86 0.10 -3.07 4.93
N VAL A 87 0.66 -4.25 4.65
CA VAL A 87 0.95 -5.25 5.70
C VAL A 87 2.12 -4.84 6.59
N ARG A 88 2.86 -3.81 6.19
CA ARG A 88 3.99 -3.23 6.92
C ARG A 88 4.14 -1.75 6.61
N GLU A 89 4.73 -1.01 7.54
CA GLU A 89 5.10 0.38 7.33
C GLU A 89 6.22 0.53 6.30
N TYR A 90 6.08 1.56 5.46
CA TYR A 90 7.14 2.01 4.59
C TYR A 90 8.11 2.91 5.36
N VAL A 91 9.37 2.85 4.99
CA VAL A 91 10.42 3.71 5.53
C VAL A 91 10.96 4.63 4.45
N SER A 92 11.68 5.68 4.84
CA SER A 92 12.37 6.55 3.89
C SER A 92 13.65 5.90 3.35
N VAL A 93 14.18 6.41 2.25
CA VAL A 93 15.49 5.99 1.72
C VAL A 93 16.59 6.35 2.71
N GLU A 94 16.45 7.48 3.37
CA GLU A 94 17.36 7.97 4.39
C GLU A 94 17.47 7.00 5.58
N ASP A 95 16.34 6.41 6.01
CA ASP A 95 16.33 5.40 7.08
C ASP A 95 17.05 4.11 6.66
N ILE A 96 16.98 3.72 5.38
CA ILE A 96 17.70 2.56 4.87
C ILE A 96 19.21 2.83 4.86
N LEU A 97 19.61 4.03 4.40
CA LEU A 97 21.02 4.42 4.36
C LEU A 97 21.61 4.56 5.77
N ALA A 98 20.84 5.12 6.71
CA ALA A 98 21.25 5.22 8.11
C ALA A 98 21.48 3.85 8.74
N ASP A 99 20.63 2.87 8.42
CA ASP A 99 20.78 1.49 8.89
C ASP A 99 22.07 0.82 8.40
N ALA A 100 22.40 1.00 7.12
CA ALA A 100 23.66 0.52 6.55
C ALA A 100 24.89 1.17 7.21
N ALA A 101 24.81 2.49 7.42
CA ALA A 101 25.87 3.23 8.10
C ALA A 101 26.07 2.79 9.55
N ALA A 102 24.98 2.54 10.28
CA ALA A 102 25.03 2.05 11.67
C ALA A 102 25.68 0.66 11.78
N LYS A 103 25.56 -0.17 10.73
CA LYS A 103 26.23 -1.47 10.62
C LYS A 103 27.66 -1.39 10.10
N ASN A 104 28.11 -0.20 9.74
CA ASN A 104 29.42 0.05 9.08
C ASN A 104 29.55 -0.74 7.77
N GLU A 105 28.45 -0.87 7.02
CA GLU A 105 28.37 -1.60 5.75
C GLU A 105 28.14 -0.64 4.58
N LYS A 106 28.58 -1.04 3.38
CA LYS A 106 28.23 -0.33 2.16
C LYS A 106 26.77 -0.61 1.82
N PRO A 107 25.94 0.43 1.57
CA PRO A 107 24.52 0.21 1.29
C PRO A 107 24.32 -0.58 -0.01
N LEU A 108 23.58 -1.69 0.09
CA LEU A 108 23.06 -2.45 -1.04
C LEU A 108 21.55 -2.24 -1.10
N LEU A 109 21.08 -1.58 -2.15
CA LEU A 109 19.67 -1.27 -2.38
C LEU A 109 19.19 -1.95 -3.66
N VAL A 110 17.97 -2.49 -3.62
CA VAL A 110 17.27 -3.02 -4.79
C VAL A 110 16.19 -2.01 -5.17
N VAL A 111 16.25 -1.48 -6.39
CA VAL A 111 15.25 -0.56 -6.93
C VAL A 111 14.38 -1.33 -7.91
N CYS A 112 13.08 -1.42 -7.61
CA CYS A 112 12.10 -2.03 -8.48
C CYS A 112 11.39 -0.94 -9.29
N ASP A 113 11.30 -1.11 -10.61
CA ASP A 113 10.55 -0.21 -11.47
C ASP A 113 9.37 -0.95 -12.11
N GLU A 114 8.16 -0.43 -11.89
CA GLU A 114 6.90 -0.94 -12.44
C GLU A 114 6.61 -2.44 -12.19
N ILE A 115 7.12 -3.02 -11.12
CA ILE A 115 6.79 -4.40 -10.72
C ILE A 115 5.34 -4.44 -10.24
N SER A 116 4.42 -4.82 -11.11
CA SER A 116 2.97 -4.80 -10.83
C SER A 116 2.42 -6.12 -10.26
N ASP A 117 3.14 -7.23 -10.42
CA ASP A 117 2.75 -8.53 -9.87
C ASP A 117 3.28 -8.69 -8.43
N PRO A 118 2.40 -8.87 -7.42
CA PRO A 118 2.80 -9.06 -6.04
C PRO A 118 3.60 -10.35 -5.80
N HIS A 119 3.44 -11.39 -6.63
CA HIS A 119 4.27 -12.60 -6.53
C HIS A 119 5.72 -12.31 -6.91
N ASN A 120 5.93 -11.55 -7.98
CA ASN A 120 7.27 -11.13 -8.40
C ASN A 120 7.91 -10.21 -7.36
N LEU A 121 7.17 -9.23 -6.83
CA LEU A 121 7.68 -8.37 -5.78
C LEU A 121 8.11 -9.17 -4.54
N GLY A 122 7.28 -10.12 -4.09
CA GLY A 122 7.62 -10.97 -2.95
C GLY A 122 8.88 -11.82 -3.20
N ALA A 123 9.05 -12.38 -4.41
CA ALA A 123 10.24 -13.13 -4.78
C ALA A 123 11.50 -12.24 -4.79
N ILE A 124 11.39 -11.01 -5.29
CA ILE A 124 12.49 -10.03 -5.28
C ILE A 124 12.87 -9.67 -3.84
N ILE A 125 11.90 -9.37 -2.97
CA ILE A 125 12.15 -9.04 -1.56
C ILE A 125 12.87 -10.20 -0.86
N ARG A 126 12.41 -11.44 -1.06
CA ARG A 126 13.07 -12.63 -0.51
C ARG A 126 14.52 -12.75 -0.96
N THR A 127 14.76 -12.58 -2.25
CA THR A 127 16.12 -12.69 -2.81
C THR A 127 17.00 -11.56 -2.30
N ALA A 128 16.50 -10.32 -2.27
CA ALA A 128 17.21 -9.17 -1.72
C ALA A 128 17.59 -9.37 -0.26
N TYR A 129 16.68 -9.89 0.56
CA TYR A 129 16.94 -10.22 1.95
C TYR A 129 18.05 -11.27 2.11
N CYS A 130 18.00 -12.37 1.34
CA CYS A 130 19.02 -13.40 1.36
C CYS A 130 20.38 -12.91 0.86
N ALA A 131 20.39 -11.91 -0.03
CA ALA A 131 21.61 -11.28 -0.53
C ALA A 131 22.20 -10.23 0.42
N GLY A 132 21.55 -9.96 1.56
CA GLY A 132 22.00 -8.96 2.52
C GLY A 132 21.72 -7.51 2.08
N ALA A 133 20.72 -7.30 1.21
CA ALA A 133 20.31 -5.94 0.87
C ALA A 133 19.72 -5.22 2.09
N HIS A 134 19.98 -3.92 2.18
CA HIS A 134 19.52 -3.06 3.27
C HIS A 134 18.08 -2.58 3.07
N GLY A 135 17.61 -2.56 1.81
CA GLY A 135 16.25 -2.16 1.51
C GLY A 135 15.84 -2.42 0.06
N VAL A 136 14.52 -2.44 -0.15
CA VAL A 136 13.90 -2.54 -1.47
C VAL A 136 13.04 -1.30 -1.71
N ILE A 137 13.33 -0.57 -2.77
CA ILE A 137 12.63 0.66 -3.14
C ILE A 137 11.59 0.32 -4.20
N ILE A 138 10.33 0.68 -3.95
CA ILE A 138 9.22 0.51 -4.88
C ILE A 138 8.54 1.84 -5.18
N PRO A 139 8.09 2.09 -6.42
CA PRO A 139 7.36 3.29 -6.76
C PRO A 139 5.98 3.33 -6.07
N LYS A 140 5.52 4.52 -5.68
CA LYS A 140 4.17 4.71 -5.12
C LYS A 140 3.05 4.44 -6.14
N ARG A 141 3.36 4.51 -7.43
CA ARG A 141 2.39 4.32 -8.52
C ARG A 141 2.90 3.27 -9.49
N ARG A 142 1.97 2.60 -10.19
CA ARG A 142 2.25 1.56 -11.19
C ARG A 142 3.14 0.43 -10.67
N SER A 143 3.00 0.10 -9.38
CA SER A 143 3.71 -0.98 -8.72
C SER A 143 2.77 -1.73 -7.79
N ALA A 144 3.08 -3.00 -7.51
CA ALA A 144 2.48 -3.72 -6.40
C ALA A 144 2.91 -3.08 -5.09
N GLY A 145 1.97 -2.98 -4.13
CA GLY A 145 2.28 -2.57 -2.77
C GLY A 145 2.51 -3.76 -1.85
N LEU A 146 2.73 -3.49 -0.57
CA LEU A 146 2.98 -4.52 0.45
C LEU A 146 1.67 -5.20 0.88
N THR A 147 1.28 -6.23 0.15
CA THR A 147 0.06 -7.02 0.34
C THR A 147 0.32 -8.31 1.13
N SER A 148 -0.75 -8.98 1.57
CA SER A 148 -0.66 -10.34 2.14
C SER A 148 -0.06 -11.36 1.17
N VAL A 149 -0.24 -11.17 -0.14
CA VAL A 149 0.39 -12.00 -1.17
C VAL A 149 1.90 -11.79 -1.17
N VAL A 150 2.37 -10.54 -1.08
CA VAL A 150 3.81 -10.23 -0.96
C VAL A 150 4.38 -10.82 0.32
N ALA A 151 3.68 -10.70 1.45
CA ALA A 151 4.11 -11.31 2.72
C ALA A 151 4.29 -12.82 2.60
N LYS A 152 3.33 -13.50 1.96
CA LYS A 152 3.37 -14.95 1.73
C LYS A 152 4.50 -15.35 0.78
N THR A 153 4.63 -14.68 -0.37
CA THR A 153 5.60 -15.05 -1.43
C THR A 153 7.03 -14.67 -1.07
N SER A 154 7.21 -13.67 -0.21
CA SER A 154 8.52 -13.35 0.36
C SER A 154 8.94 -14.31 1.47
N ALA A 155 8.12 -15.30 1.84
CA ALA A 155 8.36 -16.22 2.96
C ALA A 155 8.69 -15.48 4.28
N GLY A 156 8.01 -14.34 4.52
CA GLY A 156 8.19 -13.51 5.70
C GLY A 156 9.34 -12.51 5.62
N ALA A 157 10.18 -12.54 4.59
CA ALA A 157 11.30 -11.60 4.44
C ALA A 157 10.84 -10.13 4.46
N VAL A 158 9.63 -9.82 3.99
CA VAL A 158 9.04 -8.48 4.04
C VAL A 158 8.99 -7.91 5.46
N SER A 159 8.89 -8.74 6.49
CA SER A 159 8.86 -8.29 7.90
C SER A 159 10.23 -7.84 8.42
N HIS A 160 11.29 -8.15 7.74
CA HIS A 160 12.68 -7.84 8.11
C HIS A 160 13.37 -6.87 7.16
N MET A 161 12.90 -6.80 5.90
CA MET A 161 13.42 -5.90 4.87
C MET A 161 12.88 -4.47 5.06
N LYS A 162 13.71 -3.46 4.87
CA LYS A 162 13.28 -2.06 4.79
C LYS A 162 12.93 -1.66 3.38
#